data_993d67e3fd0ceb7b4f1d909536168387
#
_entry.id   993d67e3fd0ceb7b4f1d909536168387
#
_cell.length_a   1.000
_cell.length_b   1.000
_cell.length_c   1.000
_cell.angle_alpha   90.00
_cell.angle_beta   90.00
_cell.angle_gamma   90.00
#
_symmetry.space_group_name_H-M   'P 1'
#
loop_
_entity.id
_entity.type
_entity.pdbx_description
1 polymer ?
#
loop_
_entity_poly.entity_id
_entity_poly.type
_entity_poly.pdbx_seq_one_letter_code
_entity_poly.pdbx_strand_id
1 'polypeptide(L)'
;MKLWDFGRMESGKITISRKIGEPLGLVDGSEVFSSMFKYEIDSKSSFEIVLSPFGPENYREIAYVTFQVRDEPGALAQAAQFLKSRNIDILNSETVSSVPNVVMVWEMLADLSFFGDSAALKKEFDDAKAHNDPGLAMVDCLCVEASDLATRYTKGAAVDNQKIRTKALRKTEKKASIIKDGVFELPQAYVNFLGKSSAPIMLIGEPDAWILSIAFLNEDSKLLKLGIDLPDRPGAIHEVMKVLGDESINVLAGYTNVLVYYERMTCELVIDIRRASAKSKGDLADMLKTKISALGPSFALAEIESIKL
;
A
#
# COMPACT_ATOMS: atom_id res chain seq x y z
N MET A 1 -0.17 -5.59 -1.65
CA MET A 1 -1.00 -4.80 -2.61
C MET A 1 -1.27 -3.43 -2.03
N LYS A 2 -1.15 -2.32 -2.83
CA LYS A 2 -1.47 -0.98 -2.35
C LYS A 2 -2.97 -0.71 -2.43
N LEU A 3 -3.51 -0.10 -1.38
CA LEU A 3 -4.89 0.40 -1.33
C LEU A 3 -4.87 1.91 -1.54
N TRP A 4 -5.91 2.47 -2.12
CA TRP A 4 -6.05 3.92 -2.19
C TRP A 4 -7.49 4.37 -1.95
N ASP A 5 -7.60 5.58 -1.43
CA ASP A 5 -8.85 6.28 -1.23
C ASP A 5 -8.63 7.79 -1.37
N PHE A 6 -9.70 8.54 -1.52
CA PHE A 6 -9.66 9.99 -1.71
C PHE A 6 -10.62 10.65 -0.74
N GLY A 7 -10.26 11.83 -0.31
CA GLY A 7 -11.09 12.59 0.63
C GLY A 7 -10.60 14.01 0.79
N ARG A 8 -11.05 14.63 1.86
CA ARG A 8 -10.65 15.99 2.22
C ARG A 8 -10.20 16.04 3.67
N MET A 9 -9.07 16.68 3.91
CA MET A 9 -8.71 17.14 5.24
C MET A 9 -9.56 18.38 5.54
N GLU A 10 -10.22 18.41 6.69
CA GLU A 10 -11.02 19.54 7.15
C GLU A 10 -10.62 19.94 8.58
N SER A 11 -10.29 21.19 8.78
CA SER A 11 -9.85 21.71 10.09
C SER A 11 -8.71 20.89 10.72
N GLY A 12 -7.79 20.37 9.88
CA GLY A 12 -6.69 19.52 10.33
C GLY A 12 -7.08 18.09 10.67
N LYS A 13 -8.29 17.65 10.31
CA LYS A 13 -8.80 16.30 10.55
C LYS A 13 -8.88 15.51 9.25
N ILE A 14 -8.47 14.26 9.31
CA ILE A 14 -8.45 13.34 8.18
C ILE A 14 -9.25 12.11 8.55
N THR A 15 -10.33 11.84 7.81
CA THR A 15 -11.10 10.61 7.97
C THR A 15 -10.38 9.48 7.22
N ILE A 16 -10.09 8.40 7.94
CA ILE A 16 -9.52 7.18 7.39
C ILE A 16 -10.68 6.22 7.17
N SER A 17 -10.98 5.92 5.90
CA SER A 17 -12.05 4.98 5.58
C SER A 17 -11.73 3.57 6.08
N ARG A 18 -12.75 2.76 6.39
CA ARG A 18 -12.57 1.37 6.81
C ARG A 18 -11.80 0.54 5.79
N LYS A 19 -12.02 0.79 4.50
CA LYS A 19 -11.31 0.14 3.40
C LYS A 19 -9.78 0.27 3.53
N ILE A 20 -9.31 1.42 4.03
CA ILE A 20 -7.87 1.70 4.24
C ILE A 20 -7.46 1.33 5.67
N GLY A 21 -8.25 1.71 6.67
CA GLY A 21 -7.87 1.61 8.07
C GLY A 21 -7.83 0.18 8.59
N GLU A 22 -8.84 -0.64 8.31
CA GLU A 22 -8.92 -2.02 8.84
C GLU A 22 -7.72 -2.88 8.41
N PRO A 23 -7.30 -2.91 7.13
CA PRO A 23 -6.12 -3.69 6.71
C PRO A 23 -4.79 -3.20 7.30
N LEU A 24 -4.74 -1.96 7.80
CA LEU A 24 -3.56 -1.34 8.40
C LEU A 24 -3.60 -1.35 9.93
N GLY A 25 -4.66 -1.89 10.55
CA GLY A 25 -4.87 -1.78 11.99
C GLY A 25 -5.11 -0.33 12.47
N LEU A 26 -5.46 0.59 11.56
CA LEU A 26 -5.75 2.00 11.86
C LEU A 26 -7.25 2.17 12.12
N VAL A 27 -7.69 1.62 13.23
CA VAL A 27 -9.10 1.63 13.68
C VAL A 27 -9.28 2.54 14.89
N ASP A 28 -10.49 2.69 15.35
CA ASP A 28 -10.79 3.48 16.55
C ASP A 28 -10.01 2.99 17.76
N GLY A 29 -9.37 3.92 18.48
CA GLY A 29 -8.50 3.62 19.59
C GLY A 29 -7.05 3.27 19.25
N SER A 30 -6.70 3.10 17.97
CA SER A 30 -5.32 2.77 17.56
C SER A 30 -4.36 3.92 17.85
N GLU A 31 -3.20 3.58 18.42
CA GLU A 31 -2.07 4.50 18.54
C GLU A 31 -1.27 4.52 17.25
N VAL A 32 -0.98 5.72 16.74
CA VAL A 32 -0.19 5.91 15.53
C VAL A 32 0.88 6.96 15.70
N PHE A 33 2.01 6.72 15.12
CA PHE A 33 3.08 7.70 14.97
C PHE A 33 3.00 8.34 13.58
N SER A 34 3.44 9.59 13.50
CA SER A 34 3.38 10.32 12.24
C SER A 34 4.68 11.03 11.92
N SER A 35 4.99 11.08 10.64
CA SER A 35 6.03 11.95 10.08
C SER A 35 5.46 12.72 8.91
N MET A 36 5.79 14.01 8.82
CA MET A 36 5.40 14.86 7.70
C MET A 36 6.63 15.24 6.90
N PHE A 37 6.55 15.09 5.61
CA PHE A 37 7.60 15.41 4.64
C PHE A 37 7.15 16.58 3.76
N LYS A 38 8.09 17.49 3.47
CA LYS A 38 7.95 18.50 2.45
C LYS A 38 9.00 18.26 1.38
N TYR A 39 8.55 18.09 0.16
CA TYR A 39 9.40 17.93 -1.02
C TYR A 39 9.39 19.21 -1.85
N GLU A 40 10.55 19.59 -2.37
CA GLU A 40 10.66 20.69 -3.32
C GLU A 40 11.15 20.13 -4.66
N ILE A 41 10.26 20.13 -5.65
CA ILE A 41 10.51 19.62 -7.00
C ILE A 41 10.18 20.74 -7.99
N ASP A 42 11.15 21.15 -8.80
CA ASP A 42 10.98 22.20 -9.82
C ASP A 42 10.27 23.47 -9.28
N SER A 43 10.72 23.96 -8.13
CA SER A 43 10.16 25.12 -7.41
C SER A 43 8.71 24.94 -6.91
N LYS A 44 8.17 23.71 -6.91
CA LYS A 44 6.87 23.39 -6.32
C LYS A 44 7.07 22.62 -5.03
N SER A 45 6.32 23.01 -4.01
CA SER A 45 6.26 22.25 -2.75
C SER A 45 5.16 21.22 -2.82
N SER A 46 5.50 19.98 -2.45
CA SER A 46 4.56 18.90 -2.21
C SER A 46 4.72 18.40 -0.76
N PHE A 47 3.64 17.92 -0.19
CA PHE A 47 3.63 17.42 1.18
C PHE A 47 3.10 15.99 1.23
N GLU A 48 3.64 15.22 2.16
CA GLU A 48 3.20 13.87 2.47
C GLU A 48 3.20 13.69 3.98
N ILE A 49 2.18 13.03 4.52
CA ILE A 49 2.18 12.53 5.89
C ILE A 49 2.24 11.01 5.82
N VAL A 50 3.12 10.43 6.62
CA VAL A 50 3.21 8.98 6.79
C VAL A 50 2.76 8.65 8.19
N LEU A 51 1.81 7.73 8.31
CA LEU A 51 1.33 7.15 9.56
C LEU A 51 1.75 5.69 9.66
N SER A 52 2.12 5.27 10.85
CA SER A 52 2.41 3.87 11.17
C SER A 52 2.13 3.60 12.65
N PRO A 53 1.70 2.38 13.03
CA PRO A 53 1.66 1.98 14.44
C PRO A 53 3.07 1.88 15.05
N PHE A 54 4.12 1.86 14.23
CA PHE A 54 5.51 1.78 14.68
C PHE A 54 6.14 3.16 14.79
N GLY A 55 6.72 3.48 15.94
CA GLY A 55 7.45 4.73 16.14
C GLY A 55 8.72 4.79 15.30
N PRO A 56 9.12 5.99 14.84
CA PRO A 56 10.31 6.20 14.01
C PRO A 56 11.63 5.87 14.72
N GLU A 57 11.60 5.80 16.04
CA GLU A 57 12.75 5.41 16.89
C GLU A 57 12.63 3.94 17.36
N ASN A 58 11.54 3.28 17.02
CA ASN A 58 11.30 1.90 17.38
C ASN A 58 11.91 1.02 16.28
N TYR A 59 13.17 0.71 16.44
CA TYR A 59 13.86 -0.23 15.56
C TYR A 59 13.25 -1.61 15.78
N ARG A 60 12.23 -1.93 14.99
CA ARG A 60 11.67 -3.25 14.94
C ARG A 60 12.31 -4.03 13.81
N GLU A 61 12.71 -5.23 14.11
CA GLU A 61 13.19 -6.19 13.13
C GLU A 61 11.97 -6.91 12.55
N ILE A 62 11.41 -6.34 11.49
CA ILE A 62 10.22 -6.90 10.83
C ILE A 62 10.65 -7.77 9.66
N ALA A 63 10.06 -8.94 9.55
CA ALA A 63 10.35 -9.89 8.49
C ALA A 63 9.07 -10.47 7.86
N TYR A 64 9.14 -10.76 6.57
CA TYR A 64 8.19 -11.65 5.91
C TYR A 64 8.61 -13.09 6.19
N VAL A 65 7.72 -13.86 6.78
CA VAL A 65 7.95 -15.26 7.17
C VAL A 65 6.94 -16.13 6.48
N THR A 66 7.41 -17.15 5.75
CA THR A 66 6.58 -18.12 5.07
C THR A 66 6.91 -19.52 5.56
N PHE A 67 5.93 -20.19 6.13
CA PHE A 67 6.01 -21.63 6.43
C PHE A 67 5.31 -22.44 5.34
N GLN A 68 5.95 -23.53 4.93
CA GLN A 68 5.28 -24.65 4.29
C GLN A 68 5.09 -25.76 5.33
N VAL A 69 3.84 -26.13 5.55
CA VAL A 69 3.48 -27.15 6.54
C VAL A 69 2.60 -28.21 5.87
N ARG A 70 2.52 -29.39 6.46
CA ARG A 70 1.56 -30.40 6.02
C ARG A 70 0.14 -29.88 6.20
N ASP A 71 -0.75 -30.18 5.28
CA ASP A 71 -2.16 -29.87 5.41
C ASP A 71 -2.86 -30.92 6.28
N GLU A 72 -2.46 -30.99 7.55
CA GLU A 72 -2.92 -31.94 8.56
C GLU A 72 -3.24 -31.22 9.89
N PRO A 73 -4.20 -31.72 10.67
CA PRO A 73 -4.50 -31.17 11.99
C PRO A 73 -3.27 -31.09 12.89
N GLY A 74 -2.99 -29.90 13.42
CA GLY A 74 -1.86 -29.63 14.33
C GLY A 74 -0.61 -29.08 13.66
N ALA A 75 -0.47 -29.10 12.34
CA ALA A 75 0.71 -28.59 11.63
C ALA A 75 0.96 -27.10 11.88
N LEU A 76 -0.09 -26.26 11.74
CA LEU A 76 0.01 -24.84 12.09
C LEU A 76 0.34 -24.59 13.56
N ALA A 77 -0.16 -25.45 14.46
CA ALA A 77 0.16 -25.33 15.88
C ALA A 77 1.65 -25.57 16.15
N GLN A 78 2.31 -26.47 15.42
CA GLN A 78 3.76 -26.68 15.52
C GLN A 78 4.53 -25.45 15.04
N ALA A 79 4.17 -24.88 13.89
CA ALA A 79 4.80 -23.66 13.37
C ALA A 79 4.57 -22.47 14.32
N ALA A 80 3.36 -22.29 14.84
CA ALA A 80 3.05 -21.26 15.82
C ALA A 80 3.81 -21.42 17.13
N GLN A 81 3.96 -22.66 17.62
CA GLN A 81 4.74 -22.97 18.82
C GLN A 81 6.23 -22.66 18.62
N PHE A 82 6.76 -22.90 17.42
CA PHE A 82 8.14 -22.55 17.07
C PHE A 82 8.39 -21.04 17.20
N LEU A 83 7.48 -20.20 16.67
CA LEU A 83 7.56 -18.73 16.80
C LEU A 83 7.35 -18.29 18.26
N LYS A 84 6.32 -18.81 18.92
CA LYS A 84 6.00 -18.47 20.32
C LYS A 84 7.17 -18.72 21.26
N SER A 85 7.85 -19.86 21.15
CA SER A 85 8.98 -20.23 22.03
C SER A 85 10.19 -19.30 21.87
N ARG A 86 10.21 -18.50 20.81
CA ARG A 86 11.24 -17.49 20.46
C ARG A 86 10.78 -16.06 20.68
N ASN A 87 9.61 -15.90 21.29
CA ASN A 87 9.02 -14.58 21.55
C ASN A 87 8.86 -13.73 20.30
N ILE A 88 8.51 -14.37 19.16
CA ILE A 88 8.25 -13.71 17.89
C ILE A 88 6.77 -13.40 17.82
N ASP A 89 6.43 -12.14 17.57
CA ASP A 89 5.05 -11.66 17.42
C ASP A 89 4.61 -11.68 15.97
N ILE A 90 3.37 -12.13 15.74
CA ILE A 90 2.77 -12.17 14.40
C ILE A 90 1.89 -10.94 14.24
N LEU A 91 2.26 -10.03 13.35
CA LEU A 91 1.55 -8.78 13.11
C LEU A 91 0.33 -8.98 12.21
N ASN A 92 0.48 -9.77 11.17
CA ASN A 92 -0.61 -10.27 10.33
C ASN A 92 -0.22 -11.62 9.73
N SER A 93 -1.20 -12.40 9.30
CA SER A 93 -0.91 -13.65 8.60
C SER A 93 -2.06 -14.07 7.68
N GLU A 94 -1.71 -14.83 6.67
CA GLU A 94 -2.63 -15.49 5.74
C GLU A 94 -2.26 -16.96 5.58
N THR A 95 -3.26 -17.82 5.51
CA THR A 95 -3.07 -19.27 5.39
C THR A 95 -3.85 -19.79 4.21
N VAL A 96 -3.20 -20.58 3.36
CA VAL A 96 -3.84 -21.21 2.21
C VAL A 96 -3.40 -22.66 2.09
N SER A 97 -4.38 -23.57 1.97
CA SER A 97 -4.11 -24.96 1.54
C SER A 97 -3.81 -24.93 0.04
N SER A 98 -2.53 -24.91 -0.32
CA SER A 98 -2.08 -24.82 -1.71
C SER A 98 -2.24 -26.15 -2.46
N VAL A 99 -2.10 -27.28 -1.74
CA VAL A 99 -2.43 -28.62 -2.25
C VAL A 99 -3.24 -29.31 -1.16
N PRO A 100 -4.58 -29.38 -1.27
CA PRO A 100 -5.43 -29.93 -0.23
C PRO A 100 -5.01 -31.32 0.26
N ASN A 101 -4.97 -31.49 1.59
CA ASN A 101 -4.49 -32.66 2.31
C ASN A 101 -2.99 -33.00 2.10
N VAL A 102 -2.20 -32.10 1.52
CA VAL A 102 -0.76 -32.33 1.29
C VAL A 102 0.05 -31.15 1.84
N VAL A 103 -0.15 -29.95 1.31
CA VAL A 103 0.66 -28.77 1.64
C VAL A 103 -0.22 -27.56 1.91
N MET A 104 0.03 -26.92 3.03
CA MET A 104 -0.50 -25.61 3.41
C MET A 104 0.65 -24.61 3.46
N VAL A 105 0.40 -23.41 2.99
CA VAL A 105 1.32 -22.27 3.09
C VAL A 105 0.77 -21.29 4.13
N TRP A 106 1.63 -20.85 5.04
CA TRP A 106 1.31 -19.84 6.05
C TRP A 106 2.29 -18.68 5.90
N GLU A 107 1.82 -17.57 5.38
CA GLU A 107 2.57 -16.34 5.17
C GLU A 107 2.23 -15.33 6.25
N MET A 108 3.24 -14.59 6.72
CA MET A 108 3.03 -13.60 7.77
C MET A 108 4.05 -12.48 7.74
N LEU A 109 3.66 -11.36 8.32
CA LEU A 109 4.57 -10.31 8.77
C LEU A 109 4.82 -10.53 10.27
N ALA A 110 6.08 -10.70 10.64
CA ALA A 110 6.48 -11.03 12.01
C ALA A 110 7.48 -10.01 12.57
N ASP A 111 7.37 -9.74 13.87
CA ASP A 111 8.29 -8.88 14.61
C ASP A 111 9.32 -9.76 15.33
N LEU A 112 10.57 -9.68 14.87
CA LEU A 112 11.71 -10.44 15.39
C LEU A 112 12.51 -9.67 16.46
N SER A 113 12.08 -8.46 16.84
CA SER A 113 12.88 -7.53 17.67
C SER A 113 13.35 -8.11 19.00
N PHE A 114 12.63 -9.08 19.56
CA PHE A 114 13.01 -9.77 20.80
C PHE A 114 13.78 -11.06 20.59
N PHE A 115 13.95 -11.47 19.34
CA PHE A 115 14.64 -12.71 18.97
C PHE A 115 15.99 -12.44 18.33
N GLY A 116 16.04 -11.58 17.32
CA GLY A 116 17.22 -11.30 16.53
C GLY A 116 16.85 -10.83 15.14
N ASP A 117 17.47 -11.38 14.12
CA ASP A 117 17.25 -11.04 12.73
C ASP A 117 16.72 -12.23 11.89
N SER A 118 16.38 -11.93 10.65
CA SER A 118 15.87 -12.91 9.68
C SER A 118 16.83 -14.08 9.46
N ALA A 119 18.14 -13.81 9.44
CA ALA A 119 19.16 -14.84 9.22
C ALA A 119 19.27 -15.78 10.44
N ALA A 120 19.17 -15.22 11.65
CA ALA A 120 19.17 -16.00 12.89
C ALA A 120 17.95 -16.93 12.98
N LEU A 121 16.75 -16.43 12.61
CA LEU A 121 15.54 -17.26 12.60
C LEU A 121 15.63 -18.42 11.62
N LYS A 122 16.09 -18.13 10.39
CA LYS A 122 16.28 -19.16 9.37
C LYS A 122 17.28 -20.23 9.82
N LYS A 123 18.43 -19.79 10.36
CA LYS A 123 19.45 -20.71 10.86
C LYS A 123 18.91 -21.61 11.98
N GLU A 124 18.21 -21.05 12.95
CA GLU A 124 17.68 -21.82 14.08
C GLU A 124 16.63 -22.86 13.64
N PHE A 125 15.81 -22.51 12.63
CA PHE A 125 14.90 -23.47 12.03
C PHE A 125 15.65 -24.62 11.35
N ASP A 126 16.66 -24.29 10.55
CA ASP A 126 17.45 -25.30 9.84
C ASP A 126 18.20 -26.22 10.81
N ASP A 127 18.75 -25.66 11.90
CA ASP A 127 19.40 -26.40 12.96
C ASP A 127 18.40 -27.37 13.69
N ALA A 128 17.19 -26.90 14.00
CA ALA A 128 16.16 -27.72 14.62
C ALA A 128 15.69 -28.85 13.67
N LYS A 129 15.55 -28.59 12.39
CA LYS A 129 15.21 -29.60 11.37
C LYS A 129 16.33 -30.63 11.22
N ALA A 130 17.60 -30.20 11.22
CA ALA A 130 18.76 -31.12 11.15
C ALA A 130 18.85 -32.06 12.34
N HIS A 131 18.37 -31.64 13.52
CA HIS A 131 18.30 -32.46 14.73
C HIS A 131 16.99 -33.27 14.89
N ASN A 132 16.13 -33.26 13.85
CA ASN A 132 14.82 -33.92 13.82
C ASN A 132 13.92 -33.52 15.00
N ASP A 133 13.83 -32.21 15.29
CA ASP A 133 12.96 -31.71 16.36
C ASP A 133 11.51 -32.19 16.15
N PRO A 134 10.94 -32.98 17.08
CA PRO A 134 9.57 -33.46 16.94
C PRO A 134 8.54 -32.33 16.92
N GLY A 135 8.86 -31.17 17.49
CA GLY A 135 8.03 -29.96 17.43
C GLY A 135 7.90 -29.36 16.01
N LEU A 136 8.70 -29.83 15.07
CA LEU A 136 8.66 -29.38 13.66
C LEU A 136 8.40 -30.55 12.68
N ALA A 137 7.90 -31.70 13.16
CA ALA A 137 7.69 -32.89 12.34
C ALA A 137 6.76 -32.65 11.12
N MET A 138 5.77 -31.75 11.26
CA MET A 138 4.82 -31.39 10.22
C MET A 138 5.14 -30.05 9.52
N VAL A 139 6.28 -29.43 9.82
CA VAL A 139 6.74 -28.18 9.21
C VAL A 139 7.86 -28.50 8.22
N ASP A 140 7.62 -28.31 6.94
CA ASP A 140 8.56 -28.75 5.90
C ASP A 140 9.63 -27.72 5.58
N CYS A 141 9.23 -26.44 5.47
CA CYS A 141 10.12 -25.35 5.08
C CYS A 141 9.80 -24.04 5.80
N LEU A 142 10.83 -23.23 5.98
CA LEU A 142 10.73 -21.82 6.40
C LEU A 142 11.52 -20.95 5.44
N CYS A 143 10.86 -19.91 4.91
CA CYS A 143 11.49 -18.80 4.22
C CYS A 143 11.36 -17.54 5.09
N VAL A 144 12.43 -16.75 5.19
CA VAL A 144 12.44 -15.50 5.96
C VAL A 144 13.13 -14.42 5.15
N GLU A 145 12.42 -13.32 4.93
CA GLU A 145 12.92 -12.15 4.20
C GLU A 145 12.81 -10.91 5.09
N ALA A 146 13.91 -10.15 5.21
CA ALA A 146 13.88 -8.90 5.97
C ALA A 146 12.96 -7.88 5.30
N SER A 147 12.17 -7.18 6.11
CA SER A 147 11.31 -6.09 5.63
C SER A 147 12.04 -4.74 5.70
N ASP A 148 11.81 -3.88 4.72
CA ASP A 148 12.33 -2.51 4.69
C ASP A 148 11.39 -1.49 5.35
N LEU A 149 10.45 -1.95 6.17
CA LEU A 149 9.40 -1.15 6.80
C LEU A 149 9.94 0.11 7.49
N ALA A 150 10.96 -0.05 8.36
CA ALA A 150 11.56 1.07 9.06
C ALA A 150 12.18 2.10 8.11
N THR A 151 12.79 1.64 7.02
CA THR A 151 13.36 2.49 5.98
C THR A 151 12.28 3.30 5.25
N ARG A 152 11.16 2.68 4.90
CA ARG A 152 10.03 3.36 4.25
C ARG A 152 9.42 4.40 5.17
N TYR A 153 9.17 4.07 6.43
CA TYR A 153 8.63 5.00 7.41
C TYR A 153 9.52 6.22 7.63
N THR A 154 10.84 6.02 7.67
CA THR A 154 11.80 7.10 7.92
C THR A 154 12.08 7.96 6.69
N LYS A 155 11.91 7.46 5.49
CA LYS A 155 12.20 8.17 4.22
C LYS A 155 10.96 8.76 3.55
N GLY A 156 9.76 8.29 3.89
CA GLY A 156 8.52 8.58 3.15
C GLY A 156 8.43 7.80 1.83
N ALA A 157 7.21 7.63 1.31
CA ALA A 157 6.98 6.84 0.09
C ALA A 157 7.60 7.47 -1.17
N ALA A 158 7.66 8.80 -1.23
CA ALA A 158 8.20 9.52 -2.39
C ALA A 158 9.73 9.48 -2.49
N VAL A 159 10.45 9.15 -1.40
CA VAL A 159 11.93 9.18 -1.36
C VAL A 159 12.56 7.87 -1.80
N ASP A 160 11.83 6.77 -1.88
CA ASP A 160 12.34 5.49 -2.39
C ASP A 160 12.78 5.55 -3.87
N ASN A 161 12.38 6.58 -4.61
CA ASN A 161 12.92 6.86 -5.93
C ASN A 161 14.22 7.67 -5.85
N GLN A 162 15.35 7.00 -5.68
CA GLN A 162 16.71 7.57 -5.61
C GLN A 162 17.11 8.50 -6.78
N LYS A 163 16.26 8.66 -7.79
CA LYS A 163 16.51 9.52 -8.96
C LYS A 163 16.00 10.94 -8.79
N ILE A 164 15.12 11.21 -7.82
CA ILE A 164 14.62 12.55 -7.56
C ILE A 164 15.55 13.18 -6.53
N ARG A 165 16.38 14.12 -6.93
CA ARG A 165 17.23 14.95 -6.04
C ARG A 165 16.34 15.92 -5.28
N THR A 166 15.53 15.42 -4.37
CA THR A 166 14.64 16.23 -3.54
C THR A 166 15.23 16.47 -2.19
N LYS A 167 15.32 17.73 -1.81
CA LYS A 167 15.64 18.13 -0.45
C LYS A 167 14.35 17.95 0.38
N ALA A 168 14.16 16.80 0.97
CA ALA A 168 13.03 16.55 1.86
C ALA A 168 13.29 17.21 3.22
N LEU A 169 12.41 18.10 3.64
CA LEU A 169 12.32 18.56 5.02
C LEU A 169 11.35 17.66 5.77
N ARG A 170 11.77 17.13 6.92
CA ARG A 170 10.97 16.21 7.72
C ARG A 170 10.61 16.83 9.06
N LYS A 171 9.35 16.67 9.48
CA LYS A 171 8.90 16.82 10.86
C LYS A 171 8.32 15.51 11.36
N THR A 172 8.67 15.11 12.57
CA THR A 172 8.22 13.86 13.19
C THR A 172 7.66 14.17 14.57
N GLU A 173 6.48 13.64 14.87
CA GLU A 173 5.94 13.63 16.23
C GLU A 173 6.51 12.45 17.00
N LYS A 174 7.02 12.71 18.21
CA LYS A 174 7.57 11.67 19.09
C LYS A 174 6.49 10.95 19.88
N LYS A 175 5.34 11.58 20.06
CA LYS A 175 4.20 11.01 20.77
C LYS A 175 3.24 10.37 19.78
N ALA A 176 2.70 9.23 20.16
CA ALA A 176 1.60 8.62 19.44
C ALA A 176 0.37 9.53 19.47
N SER A 177 -0.32 9.62 18.34
CA SER A 177 -1.68 10.14 18.24
C SER A 177 -2.66 8.96 18.31
N ILE A 178 -3.87 9.22 18.78
CA ILE A 178 -4.93 8.20 18.86
C ILE A 178 -5.95 8.49 17.76
N ILE A 179 -6.29 7.48 16.96
CA ILE A 179 -7.40 7.55 16.02
C ILE A 179 -8.70 7.48 16.80
N LYS A 180 -9.62 8.44 16.58
CA LYS A 180 -10.92 8.50 17.22
C LYS A 180 -12.02 8.58 16.17
N ASP A 181 -13.00 7.68 16.25
CA ASP A 181 -14.11 7.60 15.28
C ASP A 181 -13.62 7.51 13.82
N GLY A 182 -12.51 6.81 13.58
CA GLY A 182 -11.86 6.72 12.27
C GLY A 182 -11.19 8.01 11.80
N VAL A 183 -10.96 8.98 12.69
CA VAL A 183 -10.35 10.28 12.36
C VAL A 183 -8.96 10.40 12.97
N PHE A 184 -8.01 10.74 12.12
CA PHE A 184 -6.69 11.20 12.53
C PHE A 184 -6.67 12.73 12.60
N GLU A 185 -6.35 13.28 13.74
CA GLU A 185 -6.20 14.72 13.94
C GLU A 185 -4.72 15.12 13.81
N LEU A 186 -4.42 16.04 12.90
CA LEU A 186 -3.07 16.51 12.67
C LEU A 186 -2.53 17.27 13.89
N PRO A 187 -1.31 16.96 14.34
CA PRO A 187 -0.60 17.81 15.26
C PRO A 187 -0.52 19.27 14.76
N GLN A 188 -0.70 20.24 15.66
CA GLN A 188 -0.68 21.66 15.29
C GLN A 188 0.61 22.06 14.57
N ALA A 189 1.73 21.40 14.90
CA ALA A 189 3.01 21.61 14.22
C ALA A 189 2.95 21.27 12.73
N TYR A 190 2.14 20.26 12.33
CA TYR A 190 1.95 19.88 10.94
C TYR A 190 1.03 20.86 10.21
N VAL A 191 -0.05 21.29 10.85
CA VAL A 191 -0.94 22.33 10.28
C VAL A 191 -0.16 23.59 9.97
N ASN A 192 0.69 24.03 10.92
CA ASN A 192 1.56 25.19 10.73
C ASN A 192 2.61 24.99 9.62
N PHE A 193 3.16 23.78 9.52
CA PHE A 193 4.17 23.45 8.49
C PHE A 193 3.55 23.34 7.09
N LEU A 194 2.34 22.82 7.00
CA LEU A 194 1.55 22.75 5.78
C LEU A 194 1.04 24.13 5.33
N GLY A 195 0.79 25.02 6.28
CA GLY A 195 0.26 26.37 6.03
C GLY A 195 -1.23 26.40 5.69
N LYS A 196 -1.95 25.28 5.87
CA LYS A 196 -3.39 25.16 5.63
C LYS A 196 -4.01 24.08 6.52
N SER A 197 -5.29 24.24 6.84
CA SER A 197 -6.06 23.30 7.66
C SER A 197 -7.08 22.49 6.87
N SER A 198 -7.28 22.80 5.60
CA SER A 198 -8.19 22.09 4.70
C SER A 198 -7.49 21.87 3.36
N ALA A 199 -7.62 20.67 2.79
CA ALA A 199 -7.07 20.31 1.48
C ALA A 199 -7.66 18.98 0.99
N PRO A 200 -7.80 18.79 -0.32
CA PRO A 200 -8.07 17.47 -0.88
C PRO A 200 -6.84 16.58 -0.71
N ILE A 201 -7.08 15.31 -0.40
CA ILE A 201 -6.04 14.34 -0.08
C ILE A 201 -6.27 13.01 -0.82
N MET A 202 -5.17 12.30 -1.01
CA MET A 202 -5.15 10.91 -1.43
C MET A 202 -4.53 10.09 -0.29
N LEU A 203 -5.22 9.05 0.11
CA LEU A 203 -4.77 8.06 1.09
C LEU A 203 -4.19 6.86 0.33
N ILE A 204 -2.99 6.45 0.68
CA ILE A 204 -2.29 5.31 0.07
C ILE A 204 -1.89 4.36 1.19
N GLY A 205 -2.61 3.24 1.31
CA GLY A 205 -2.34 2.20 2.28
C GLY A 205 -1.42 1.12 1.71
N GLU A 206 -0.41 0.75 2.45
CA GLU A 206 0.47 -0.38 2.20
C GLU A 206 0.33 -1.40 3.34
N PRO A 207 -0.65 -2.34 3.28
CA PRO A 207 -0.90 -3.28 4.36
C PRO A 207 0.33 -4.11 4.72
N ASP A 208 1.07 -4.58 3.72
CA ASP A 208 2.27 -5.38 3.90
C ASP A 208 3.39 -4.62 4.66
N ALA A 209 3.31 -3.29 4.68
CA ALA A 209 4.27 -2.42 5.36
C ALA A 209 3.67 -1.70 6.59
N TRP A 210 2.37 -1.84 6.84
CA TRP A 210 1.65 -1.12 7.90
C TRP A 210 1.85 0.39 7.84
N ILE A 211 1.84 0.92 6.62
CA ILE A 211 2.04 2.34 6.33
C ILE A 211 0.80 2.90 5.67
N LEU A 212 0.35 4.06 6.15
CA LEU A 212 -0.56 4.93 5.44
C LEU A 212 0.16 6.22 5.05
N SER A 213 0.33 6.44 3.75
CA SER A 213 0.76 7.71 3.19
C SER A 213 -0.43 8.58 2.83
N ILE A 214 -0.37 9.85 3.20
CA ILE A 214 -1.38 10.87 2.91
C ILE A 214 -0.73 11.93 2.05
N ALA A 215 -1.07 11.95 0.76
CA ALA A 215 -0.60 12.92 -0.21
C ALA A 215 -1.62 14.05 -0.36
N PHE A 216 -1.14 15.30 -0.42
CA PHE A 216 -1.99 16.47 -0.61
C PHE A 216 -2.15 16.78 -2.09
N LEU A 217 -3.38 16.85 -2.54
CA LEU A 217 -3.73 17.20 -3.89
C LEU A 217 -3.88 18.73 -4.06
N ASN A 218 -4.00 19.19 -5.29
CA ASN A 218 -4.33 20.59 -5.55
C ASN A 218 -5.82 20.85 -5.31
N GLU A 219 -6.18 22.05 -4.87
CA GLU A 219 -7.56 22.43 -4.59
C GLU A 219 -8.49 22.35 -5.80
N ASP A 220 -7.93 22.52 -7.00
CA ASP A 220 -8.63 22.46 -8.26
C ASP A 220 -8.63 21.06 -8.91
N SER A 221 -8.15 20.04 -8.21
CA SER A 221 -8.14 18.66 -8.71
C SER A 221 -9.54 18.17 -9.03
N LYS A 222 -9.69 17.57 -10.21
CA LYS A 222 -10.92 16.97 -10.70
C LYS A 222 -10.66 15.51 -11.02
N LEU A 223 -11.11 14.63 -10.16
CA LEU A 223 -10.78 13.21 -10.22
C LEU A 223 -11.90 12.39 -10.83
N LEU A 224 -11.50 11.46 -11.69
CA LEU A 224 -12.38 10.41 -12.22
C LEU A 224 -11.72 9.05 -12.00
N LYS A 225 -12.54 8.04 -11.76
CA LYS A 225 -12.19 6.63 -11.86
C LYS A 225 -12.57 6.14 -13.25
N LEU A 226 -11.66 5.42 -13.89
CA LEU A 226 -11.88 4.75 -15.17
C LEU A 226 -11.73 3.25 -14.98
N GLY A 227 -12.63 2.46 -15.56
CA GLY A 227 -12.48 1.05 -15.80
C GLY A 227 -12.31 0.81 -17.30
N ILE A 228 -11.23 0.12 -17.68
CA ILE A 228 -10.89 -0.10 -19.09
C ILE A 228 -10.62 -1.59 -19.29
N ASP A 229 -11.32 -2.20 -20.24
CA ASP A 229 -11.00 -3.52 -20.74
C ASP A 229 -9.97 -3.40 -21.87
N LEU A 230 -8.97 -4.25 -21.86
CA LEU A 230 -7.91 -4.27 -22.87
C LEU A 230 -7.37 -5.69 -23.09
N PRO A 231 -6.74 -5.97 -24.27
CA PRO A 231 -6.16 -7.29 -24.52
C PRO A 231 -4.95 -7.52 -23.62
N ASP A 232 -4.77 -8.76 -23.15
CA ASP A 232 -3.57 -9.18 -22.43
C ASP A 232 -2.44 -9.44 -23.41
N ARG A 233 -1.77 -8.37 -23.85
CA ARG A 233 -0.61 -8.41 -24.73
C ARG A 233 0.39 -7.29 -24.41
N PRO A 234 1.67 -7.49 -24.73
CA PRO A 234 2.66 -6.41 -24.63
C PRO A 234 2.23 -5.13 -25.37
N GLY A 235 2.36 -4.00 -24.70
CA GLY A 235 2.03 -2.68 -25.26
C GLY A 235 0.59 -2.23 -25.04
N ALA A 236 -0.37 -3.07 -24.66
CA ALA A 236 -1.77 -2.66 -24.51
C ALA A 236 -1.95 -1.52 -23.47
N ILE A 237 -1.29 -1.63 -22.32
CA ILE A 237 -1.31 -0.56 -21.31
C ILE A 237 -0.68 0.73 -21.86
N HIS A 238 0.44 0.63 -22.59
CA HIS A 238 1.11 1.78 -23.19
C HIS A 238 0.19 2.54 -24.15
N GLU A 239 -0.57 1.83 -24.97
CA GLU A 239 -1.53 2.44 -25.90
C GLU A 239 -2.58 3.27 -25.17
N VAL A 240 -3.15 2.74 -24.07
CA VAL A 240 -4.11 3.47 -23.24
C VAL A 240 -3.45 4.68 -22.57
N MET A 241 -2.27 4.51 -21.95
CA MET A 241 -1.55 5.61 -21.29
C MET A 241 -1.18 6.71 -22.28
N LYS A 242 -0.87 6.35 -23.55
CA LYS A 242 -0.63 7.32 -24.61
C LYS A 242 -1.86 8.15 -24.92
N VAL A 243 -3.03 7.52 -25.05
CA VAL A 243 -4.32 8.26 -25.23
C VAL A 243 -4.55 9.27 -24.12
N LEU A 244 -4.34 8.86 -22.85
CA LEU A 244 -4.51 9.77 -21.71
C LEU A 244 -3.48 10.92 -21.73
N GLY A 245 -2.22 10.61 -22.03
CA GLY A 245 -1.15 11.62 -22.13
C GLY A 245 -1.38 12.63 -23.24
N ASP A 246 -1.79 12.18 -24.43
CA ASP A 246 -2.11 13.05 -25.57
C ASP A 246 -3.27 14.02 -25.24
N GLU A 247 -4.16 13.65 -24.32
CA GLU A 247 -5.26 14.50 -23.83
C GLU A 247 -4.89 15.32 -22.58
N SER A 248 -3.62 15.35 -22.19
CA SER A 248 -3.14 16.04 -20.97
C SER A 248 -3.80 15.56 -19.68
N ILE A 249 -4.21 14.31 -19.62
CA ILE A 249 -4.81 13.67 -18.46
C ILE A 249 -3.70 13.04 -17.61
N ASN A 250 -3.66 13.41 -16.33
CA ASN A 250 -2.68 12.84 -15.39
C ASN A 250 -3.24 11.62 -14.67
N VAL A 251 -2.47 10.52 -14.62
CA VAL A 251 -2.81 9.33 -13.86
C VAL A 251 -2.23 9.46 -12.46
N LEU A 252 -3.05 9.32 -11.44
CA LEU A 252 -2.66 9.39 -10.01
C LEU A 252 -2.47 8.01 -9.39
N ALA A 253 -3.31 7.06 -9.76
CA ALA A 253 -3.25 5.68 -9.30
C ALA A 253 -3.77 4.74 -10.38
N GLY A 254 -3.34 3.49 -10.35
CA GLY A 254 -3.82 2.47 -11.28
C GLY A 254 -3.60 1.06 -10.78
N TYR A 255 -4.49 0.18 -11.19
CA TYR A 255 -4.45 -1.24 -10.94
C TYR A 255 -4.79 -1.99 -12.22
N THR A 256 -4.00 -3.01 -12.54
CA THR A 256 -4.25 -3.89 -13.69
C THR A 256 -4.33 -5.33 -13.24
N ASN A 257 -5.26 -6.08 -13.81
CA ASN A 257 -5.41 -7.49 -13.51
C ASN A 257 -5.71 -8.29 -14.79
N VAL A 258 -4.98 -9.37 -14.99
CA VAL A 258 -5.27 -10.33 -16.06
C VAL A 258 -6.50 -11.14 -15.67
N LEU A 259 -7.53 -11.08 -16.49
CA LEU A 259 -8.75 -11.85 -16.33
C LEU A 259 -8.69 -13.19 -17.07
N VAL A 260 -8.17 -13.16 -18.30
CA VAL A 260 -7.93 -14.34 -19.12
C VAL A 260 -6.55 -14.21 -19.76
N TYR A 261 -5.65 -15.10 -19.40
CA TYR A 261 -4.25 -15.06 -19.82
C TYR A 261 -4.11 -15.06 -21.35
N TYR A 262 -3.32 -14.14 -21.88
CA TYR A 262 -3.16 -13.84 -23.31
C TYR A 262 -4.39 -13.32 -24.05
N GLU A 263 -5.52 -13.13 -23.39
CA GLU A 263 -6.74 -12.69 -24.05
C GLU A 263 -7.21 -11.33 -23.53
N ARG A 264 -7.43 -11.22 -22.20
CA ARG A 264 -8.10 -10.06 -21.60
C ARG A 264 -7.54 -9.69 -20.25
N MET A 265 -7.34 -8.39 -20.06
CA MET A 265 -7.06 -7.78 -18.76
C MET A 265 -7.98 -6.59 -18.52
N THR A 266 -8.12 -6.20 -17.27
CA THR A 266 -8.78 -4.96 -16.87
C THR A 266 -7.76 -3.98 -16.29
N CYS A 267 -8.02 -2.69 -16.48
CA CYS A 267 -7.21 -1.62 -15.94
C CYS A 267 -8.15 -0.61 -15.26
N GLU A 268 -8.01 -0.46 -13.95
CA GLU A 268 -8.68 0.59 -13.20
C GLU A 268 -7.69 1.74 -12.96
N LEU A 269 -8.10 2.96 -13.28
CA LEU A 269 -7.27 4.15 -13.14
C LEU A 269 -8.00 5.22 -12.37
N VAL A 270 -7.27 5.98 -11.55
CA VAL A 270 -7.72 7.27 -11.06
C VAL A 270 -6.93 8.36 -11.78
N ILE A 271 -7.65 9.27 -12.41
CA ILE A 271 -7.10 10.32 -13.25
C ILE A 271 -7.49 11.70 -12.74
N ASP A 272 -6.59 12.66 -12.91
CA ASP A 272 -6.87 14.10 -12.70
C ASP A 272 -7.02 14.79 -14.05
N ILE A 273 -8.21 15.30 -14.30
CA ILE A 273 -8.62 15.91 -15.57
C ILE A 273 -8.51 17.43 -15.60
N ARG A 274 -7.89 18.07 -14.61
CA ARG A 274 -7.75 19.55 -14.56
C ARG A 274 -7.19 20.15 -15.84
N ARG A 275 -6.29 19.43 -16.49
CA ARG A 275 -5.57 19.89 -17.70
C ARG A 275 -6.10 19.25 -18.97
N ALA A 276 -7.15 18.42 -18.87
CA ALA A 276 -7.73 17.76 -20.02
C ALA A 276 -8.27 18.77 -21.03
N SER A 277 -8.19 18.43 -22.29
CA SER A 277 -8.71 19.23 -23.40
C SER A 277 -10.24 19.33 -23.40
N ALA A 278 -10.92 18.30 -22.89
CA ALA A 278 -12.38 18.24 -22.80
C ALA A 278 -12.93 19.18 -21.71
N LYS A 279 -14.01 19.91 -22.03
CA LYS A 279 -14.59 20.93 -21.15
C LYS A 279 -15.57 20.38 -20.13
N SER A 280 -16.19 19.25 -20.39
CA SER A 280 -17.14 18.58 -19.50
C SER A 280 -16.82 17.11 -19.31
N LYS A 281 -17.38 16.50 -18.24
CA LYS A 281 -17.26 15.04 -18.00
C LYS A 281 -17.87 14.23 -19.16
N GLY A 282 -19.00 14.68 -19.71
CA GLY A 282 -19.66 14.04 -20.83
C GLY A 282 -18.78 14.03 -22.09
N ASP A 283 -18.27 15.22 -22.48
CA ASP A 283 -17.37 15.33 -23.63
C ASP A 283 -16.12 14.47 -23.46
N LEU A 284 -15.58 14.42 -22.24
CA LEU A 284 -14.42 13.59 -21.93
C LEU A 284 -14.74 12.10 -22.06
N ALA A 285 -15.89 11.67 -21.54
CA ALA A 285 -16.30 10.27 -21.61
C ALA A 285 -16.48 9.80 -23.06
N ASP A 286 -17.14 10.62 -23.89
CA ASP A 286 -17.34 10.32 -25.31
C ASP A 286 -16.02 10.30 -26.08
N MET A 287 -15.16 11.26 -25.80
CA MET A 287 -13.83 11.35 -26.41
C MET A 287 -12.97 10.14 -26.03
N LEU A 288 -12.89 9.79 -24.74
CA LEU A 288 -12.12 8.62 -24.27
C LEU A 288 -12.69 7.32 -24.83
N LYS A 289 -14.02 7.17 -24.82
CA LYS A 289 -14.68 6.00 -25.40
C LYS A 289 -14.31 5.82 -26.87
N THR A 290 -14.37 6.90 -27.65
CA THR A 290 -14.01 6.88 -29.06
C THR A 290 -12.55 6.53 -29.27
N LYS A 291 -11.62 7.19 -28.57
CA LYS A 291 -10.18 7.00 -28.75
C LYS A 291 -9.71 5.63 -28.26
N ILE A 292 -10.22 5.15 -27.12
CA ILE A 292 -9.87 3.84 -26.58
C ILE A 292 -10.40 2.74 -27.50
N SER A 293 -11.64 2.84 -27.96
CA SER A 293 -12.19 1.85 -28.92
C SER A 293 -11.47 1.85 -30.27
N ALA A 294 -10.90 2.97 -30.68
CA ALA A 294 -10.10 3.06 -31.91
C ALA A 294 -8.76 2.32 -31.83
N LEU A 295 -8.28 1.95 -30.65
CA LEU A 295 -7.06 1.12 -30.45
C LEU A 295 -7.26 -0.33 -30.92
N GLY A 296 -8.51 -0.80 -30.97
CA GLY A 296 -8.86 -2.12 -31.43
C GLY A 296 -10.11 -2.72 -30.78
N PRO A 297 -10.63 -3.81 -31.30
CA PRO A 297 -11.92 -4.38 -30.86
C PRO A 297 -11.94 -4.90 -29.40
N SER A 298 -10.76 -5.17 -28.84
CA SER A 298 -10.61 -5.63 -27.46
C SER A 298 -10.35 -4.49 -26.46
N PHE A 299 -10.38 -3.23 -26.91
CA PHE A 299 -10.25 -2.06 -26.04
C PHE A 299 -11.61 -1.41 -25.83
N ALA A 300 -12.02 -1.26 -24.60
CA ALA A 300 -13.28 -0.61 -24.24
C ALA A 300 -13.16 0.17 -22.95
N LEU A 301 -13.75 1.38 -22.94
CA LEU A 301 -14.02 2.11 -21.70
C LEU A 301 -15.28 1.51 -21.08
N ALA A 302 -15.09 0.70 -20.03
CA ALA A 302 -16.16 -0.02 -19.33
C ALA A 302 -16.88 0.87 -18.32
N GLU A 303 -16.15 1.74 -17.62
CA GLU A 303 -16.67 2.56 -16.53
C GLU A 303 -16.02 3.94 -16.51
N ILE A 304 -16.79 4.96 -16.10
CA ILE A 304 -16.29 6.30 -15.77
C ILE A 304 -17.12 6.91 -14.64
N GLU A 305 -16.48 7.14 -13.50
CA GLU A 305 -17.12 7.68 -12.30
C GLU A 305 -16.43 8.95 -11.80
N SER A 306 -17.17 9.86 -11.18
CA SER A 306 -16.60 11.02 -10.50
C SER A 306 -16.22 10.69 -9.08
N ILE A 307 -15.00 11.04 -8.69
CA ILE A 307 -14.55 10.97 -7.30
C ILE A 307 -14.85 12.34 -6.66
N LYS A 308 -15.61 12.31 -5.56
CA LYS A 308 -15.87 13.50 -4.75
C LYS A 308 -14.71 13.72 -3.79
N LEU A 309 -14.17 14.93 -3.75
CA LEU A 309 -13.10 15.37 -2.83
C LEU A 309 -13.65 16.23 -1.72
#